data_aab3b08ec1b7dedd6148a5d4bedeb654
#
_entry.id   aab3b08ec1b7dedd6148a5d4bedeb654
#
_cell.length_a   1.000
_cell.length_b   1.000
_cell.length_c   1.000
_cell.angle_alpha   90.00
_cell.angle_beta   90.00
_cell.angle_gamma   90.00
#
_symmetry.space_group_name_H-M   'P 1'
#
loop_
_entity.id
_entity.type
_entity.pdbx_description
1 polymer ?
#
loop_
_entity_poly.entity_id
_entity_poly.type
_entity_poly.pdbx_seq_one_letter_code
_entity_poly.pdbx_strand_id
1 'polypeptide(L)'
;PVMIYLMLEGRFAIVKQFLSVSLQLQSTNVQTRGVFPTSFVEEEGELVADYGQRSIGRITSVDASLWWPILCWIYVKRSGDTDFGRSPEVQRGLQLLLDLVLHPSFEGTPVLFVPDCAFMIDRPMDVWGAPLEVEVLLFAALRSCVGLMELCQRHENSVLLGERLRLSRQWTH
;
A
#
# COMPACT_ATOMS: atom_id res chain seq x y z
N PRO A 1 -1.47 13.13 -6.38
CA PRO A 1 -0.81 14.45 -6.36
C PRO A 1 -0.93 15.12 -5.01
N VAL A 2 -2.13 15.20 -4.38
CA VAL A 2 -2.37 15.93 -3.12
C VAL A 2 -1.49 15.41 -1.99
N MET A 3 -1.42 14.10 -1.76
CA MET A 3 -0.60 13.51 -0.69
C MET A 3 0.88 13.78 -0.87
N ILE A 4 1.38 13.77 -2.10
CA ILE A 4 2.79 14.12 -2.40
C ILE A 4 3.04 15.58 -2.08
N TYR A 5 2.14 16.48 -2.49
CA TYR A 5 2.23 17.90 -2.16
C TYR A 5 2.25 18.14 -0.65
N LEU A 6 1.34 17.50 0.10
CA LEU A 6 1.32 17.61 1.57
C LEU A 6 2.62 17.13 2.22
N MET A 7 3.24 16.08 1.70
CA MET A 7 4.56 15.63 2.16
C MET A 7 5.69 16.61 1.83
N LEU A 8 5.60 17.32 0.70
CA LEU A 8 6.55 18.38 0.35
C LEU A 8 6.44 19.57 1.31
N GLU A 9 5.21 19.91 1.72
CA GLU A 9 4.93 20.94 2.71
C GLU A 9 5.16 20.51 4.18
N GLY A 10 5.67 19.29 4.41
CA GLY A 10 5.91 18.77 5.77
C GLY A 10 4.65 18.42 6.55
N ARG A 11 3.49 18.35 5.90
CA ARG A 11 2.19 18.04 6.55
C ARG A 11 2.01 16.52 6.77
N PHE A 12 3.02 15.89 7.38
CA PHE A 12 3.08 14.44 7.56
C PHE A 12 1.93 13.84 8.39
N ALA A 13 1.42 14.58 9.37
CA ALA A 13 0.31 14.09 10.21
C ALA A 13 -0.95 13.79 9.38
N ILE A 14 -1.29 14.66 8.41
CA ILE A 14 -2.43 14.46 7.52
C ILE A 14 -2.23 13.23 6.64
N VAL A 15 -1.02 13.07 6.09
CA VAL A 15 -0.69 11.93 5.24
C VAL A 15 -0.73 10.62 6.02
N LYS A 16 -0.18 10.59 7.25
CA LYS A 16 -0.24 9.44 8.14
C LYS A 16 -1.68 9.05 8.44
N GLN A 17 -2.53 10.02 8.78
CA GLN A 17 -3.94 9.78 9.04
C GLN A 17 -4.63 9.15 7.82
N PHE A 18 -4.43 9.71 6.64
CA PHE A 18 -4.97 9.15 5.40
C PHE A 18 -4.51 7.70 5.15
N LEU A 19 -3.21 7.43 5.29
CA LEU A 19 -2.65 6.09 5.12
C LEU A 19 -3.23 5.10 6.13
N SER A 20 -3.38 5.53 7.39
CA SER A 20 -3.94 4.69 8.47
C SER A 20 -5.42 4.37 8.23
N VAL A 21 -6.22 5.36 7.85
CA VAL A 21 -7.65 5.17 7.55
C VAL A 21 -7.82 4.26 6.33
N SER A 22 -7.08 4.51 5.26
CA SER A 22 -7.12 3.66 4.07
C SER A 22 -6.77 2.22 4.38
N LEU A 23 -5.78 1.99 5.27
CA LEU A 23 -5.37 0.66 5.71
C LEU A 23 -6.45 -0.04 6.53
N GLN A 24 -7.12 0.67 7.44
CA GLN A 24 -8.26 0.13 8.21
C GLN A 24 -9.41 -0.32 7.30
N LEU A 25 -9.57 0.39 6.18
CA LEU A 25 -10.59 0.11 5.17
C LEU A 25 -10.13 -0.86 4.07
N GLN A 26 -8.91 -1.42 4.16
CA GLN A 26 -8.50 -2.45 3.21
C GLN A 26 -9.43 -3.65 3.27
N SER A 27 -9.90 -4.12 2.13
CA SER A 27 -10.90 -5.19 2.05
C SER A 27 -10.39 -6.51 2.62
N THR A 28 -11.20 -7.09 3.52
CA THR A 28 -11.00 -8.44 4.07
C THR A 28 -12.00 -9.45 3.49
N ASN A 29 -12.91 -9.01 2.61
CA ASN A 29 -13.87 -9.88 1.94
C ASN A 29 -13.13 -10.89 1.05
N VAL A 30 -13.60 -12.13 1.01
CA VAL A 30 -12.94 -13.21 0.27
C VAL A 30 -12.72 -12.88 -1.22
N GLN A 31 -13.67 -12.18 -1.85
CA GLN A 31 -13.59 -11.85 -3.27
C GLN A 31 -12.70 -10.65 -3.60
N THR A 32 -12.51 -9.74 -2.65
CA THR A 32 -11.79 -8.47 -2.86
C THR A 32 -10.67 -8.27 -1.86
N ARG A 33 -10.25 -9.35 -1.22
CA ARG A 33 -9.24 -9.34 -0.17
C ARG A 33 -7.95 -8.68 -0.63
N GLY A 34 -7.51 -7.67 0.11
CA GLY A 34 -6.29 -6.93 -0.21
C GLY A 34 -6.51 -5.65 -1.01
N VAL A 35 -7.70 -5.45 -1.59
CA VAL A 35 -8.03 -4.22 -2.33
C VAL A 35 -8.16 -3.04 -1.37
N PHE A 36 -7.54 -1.92 -1.72
CA PHE A 36 -7.76 -0.64 -1.04
C PHE A 36 -8.96 0.10 -1.63
N PRO A 37 -9.70 0.87 -0.82
CA PRO A 37 -10.83 1.63 -1.32
C PRO A 37 -10.38 2.72 -2.30
N THR A 38 -11.19 2.98 -3.31
CA THR A 38 -11.02 4.09 -4.25
C THR A 38 -11.26 5.43 -3.56
N SER A 39 -12.24 5.46 -2.68
CA SER A 39 -12.59 6.59 -1.82
C SER A 39 -13.26 6.10 -0.54
N PHE A 40 -13.40 6.99 0.42
CA PHE A 40 -14.18 6.73 1.63
C PHE A 40 -14.81 8.03 2.12
N VAL A 41 -15.92 7.88 2.81
CA VAL A 41 -16.71 8.98 3.37
C VAL A 41 -17.12 8.63 4.79
N GLU A 42 -17.32 9.64 5.62
CA GLU A 42 -17.94 9.49 6.92
C GLU A 42 -19.46 9.67 6.78
N GLU A 43 -20.21 8.64 7.12
CA GLU A 43 -21.67 8.64 7.14
C GLU A 43 -22.15 8.24 8.55
N GLU A 44 -22.90 9.13 9.18
CA GLU A 44 -23.46 8.89 10.54
C GLU A 44 -22.40 8.51 11.61
N GLY A 45 -21.17 9.01 11.46
CA GLY A 45 -20.06 8.75 12.37
C GLY A 45 -19.27 7.46 12.04
N GLU A 46 -19.64 6.75 10.98
CA GLU A 46 -18.94 5.56 10.51
C GLU A 46 -18.21 5.83 9.19
N LEU A 47 -17.03 5.21 9.04
CA LEU A 47 -16.27 5.27 7.79
C LEU A 47 -16.81 4.24 6.80
N VAL A 48 -17.31 4.71 5.68
CA VAL A 48 -17.84 3.87 4.60
C VAL A 48 -16.87 3.89 3.42
N ALA A 49 -16.33 2.72 3.10
CA ALA A 49 -15.42 2.55 1.99
C ALA A 49 -16.17 2.35 0.66
N ASP A 50 -15.64 2.92 -0.41
CA ASP A 50 -16.08 2.69 -1.78
C ASP A 50 -14.97 1.96 -2.56
N TYR A 51 -15.30 0.79 -3.07
CA TYR A 51 -14.44 0.00 -3.94
C TYR A 51 -14.88 0.08 -5.41
N GLY A 52 -15.54 1.18 -5.80
CA GLY A 52 -16.03 1.45 -7.15
C GLY A 52 -17.56 1.32 -7.33
N GLN A 53 -18.31 0.92 -6.28
CA GLN A 53 -19.75 0.76 -6.39
C GLN A 53 -20.51 2.09 -6.54
N ARG A 54 -19.95 3.17 -6.00
CA ARG A 54 -20.53 4.52 -6.02
C ARG A 54 -19.98 5.40 -7.16
N SER A 55 -19.01 4.91 -7.91
CA SER A 55 -18.45 5.64 -9.05
C SER A 55 -19.49 5.80 -10.16
N ILE A 56 -19.37 6.84 -10.97
CA ILE A 56 -20.32 7.17 -12.05
C ILE A 56 -20.52 5.99 -13.01
N GLY A 57 -19.46 5.21 -13.28
CA GLY A 57 -19.49 4.05 -14.14
C GLY A 57 -19.64 2.71 -13.40
N ARG A 58 -19.75 2.70 -12.07
CA ARG A 58 -19.64 1.50 -11.22
C ARG A 58 -18.37 0.71 -11.49
N ILE A 59 -17.27 1.42 -11.66
CA ILE A 59 -15.99 0.88 -12.09
C ILE A 59 -15.03 0.88 -10.89
N THR A 60 -14.36 -0.25 -10.69
CA THR A 60 -13.29 -0.35 -9.71
C THR A 60 -12.04 0.34 -10.26
N SER A 61 -11.54 1.35 -9.54
CA SER A 61 -10.25 1.94 -9.85
C SER A 61 -9.14 0.96 -9.49
N VAL A 62 -8.28 0.64 -10.45
CA VAL A 62 -7.18 -0.33 -10.27
C VAL A 62 -6.00 0.31 -9.53
N ASP A 63 -5.84 1.63 -9.64
CA ASP A 63 -4.67 2.36 -9.16
C ASP A 63 -4.64 2.60 -7.64
N ALA A 64 -5.81 2.68 -6.97
CA ALA A 64 -5.88 2.99 -5.54
C ALA A 64 -5.02 2.02 -4.70
N SER A 65 -5.11 0.72 -4.99
CA SER A 65 -4.34 -0.32 -4.31
C SER A 65 -2.83 -0.22 -4.59
N LEU A 66 -2.44 0.26 -5.76
CA LEU A 66 -1.03 0.43 -6.14
C LEU A 66 -0.44 1.72 -5.56
N TRP A 67 -1.23 2.78 -5.45
CA TRP A 67 -0.80 4.04 -4.86
C TRP A 67 -0.50 3.95 -3.37
N TRP A 68 -1.23 3.12 -2.63
CA TRP A 68 -1.08 3.07 -1.17
C TRP A 68 0.35 2.71 -0.73
N PRO A 69 0.99 1.63 -1.18
CA PRO A 69 2.37 1.30 -0.77
C PRO A 69 3.38 2.34 -1.26
N ILE A 70 3.16 2.96 -2.44
CA ILE A 70 4.01 4.03 -2.96
C ILE A 70 3.99 5.23 -2.00
N LEU A 71 2.79 5.69 -1.64
CA LEU A 71 2.63 6.81 -0.72
C LEU A 71 3.17 6.49 0.68
N CYS A 72 2.96 5.26 1.18
CA CYS A 72 3.49 4.80 2.45
C CYS A 72 5.03 4.82 2.45
N TRP A 73 5.66 4.32 1.39
CA TRP A 73 7.12 4.34 1.26
C TRP A 73 7.68 5.76 1.20
N ILE A 74 7.08 6.65 0.39
CA ILE A 74 7.48 8.05 0.31
C ILE A 74 7.31 8.73 1.67
N TYR A 75 6.19 8.47 2.37
CA TYR A 75 5.94 9.00 3.71
C TYR A 75 7.06 8.60 4.69
N VAL A 76 7.36 7.30 4.79
CA VAL A 76 8.41 6.79 5.68
C VAL A 76 9.79 7.40 5.33
N LYS A 77 10.11 7.49 4.05
CA LYS A 77 11.39 8.05 3.60
C LYS A 77 11.53 9.53 3.90
N ARG A 78 10.45 10.30 3.83
CA ARG A 78 10.50 11.75 4.02
C ARG A 78 10.29 12.18 5.48
N SER A 79 9.44 11.49 6.22
CA SER A 79 9.17 11.79 7.63
C SER A 79 10.18 11.18 8.59
N GLY A 80 10.86 10.09 8.17
CA GLY A 80 11.69 9.27 9.05
C GLY A 80 10.89 8.35 9.99
N ASP A 81 9.57 8.30 9.88
CA ASP A 81 8.68 7.47 10.70
C ASP A 81 8.77 5.98 10.29
N THR A 82 9.91 5.38 10.58
CA THR A 82 10.15 3.96 10.27
C THR A 82 9.28 3.04 11.12
N ASP A 83 8.82 3.47 12.29
CA ASP A 83 7.95 2.68 13.18
C ASP A 83 6.58 2.46 12.53
N PHE A 84 6.03 3.48 11.88
CA PHE A 84 4.82 3.31 11.09
C PHE A 84 5.00 2.26 9.98
N GLY A 85 6.09 2.36 9.20
CA GLY A 85 6.37 1.40 8.13
C GLY A 85 6.58 -0.04 8.61
N ARG A 86 7.09 -0.22 9.85
CA ARG A 86 7.31 -1.53 10.48
C ARG A 86 6.10 -2.06 11.26
N SER A 87 5.07 -1.26 11.43
CA SER A 87 3.91 -1.68 12.23
C SER A 87 3.29 -2.96 11.67
N PRO A 88 2.81 -3.88 12.53
CA PRO A 88 2.20 -5.13 12.11
C PRO A 88 1.03 -4.94 11.14
N GLU A 89 0.29 -3.84 11.33
CA GLU A 89 -0.86 -3.49 10.49
C GLU A 89 -0.41 -3.15 9.06
N VAL A 90 0.63 -2.33 8.91
CA VAL A 90 1.20 -1.98 7.60
C VAL A 90 1.76 -3.23 6.93
N GLN A 91 2.54 -4.03 7.64
CA GLN A 91 3.14 -5.26 7.08
C GLN A 91 2.07 -6.27 6.64
N ARG A 92 1.00 -6.42 7.44
CA ARG A 92 -0.13 -7.26 7.05
C ARG A 92 -0.86 -6.72 5.83
N GLY A 93 -1.08 -5.41 5.75
CA GLY A 93 -1.71 -4.77 4.60
C GLY A 93 -0.91 -4.96 3.32
N LEU A 94 0.43 -4.85 3.41
CA LEU A 94 1.32 -5.13 2.28
C LEU A 94 1.24 -6.59 1.84
N GLN A 95 1.21 -7.54 2.79
CA GLN A 95 1.10 -8.96 2.47
C GLN A 95 -0.21 -9.26 1.73
N LEU A 96 -1.35 -8.73 2.21
CA LEU A 96 -2.65 -8.90 1.56
C LEU A 96 -2.65 -8.33 0.14
N LEU A 97 -2.01 -7.19 -0.08
CA LEU A 97 -1.87 -6.60 -1.41
C LEU A 97 -0.99 -7.47 -2.31
N LEU A 98 0.14 -7.96 -1.81
CA LEU A 98 1.04 -8.83 -2.57
C LEU A 98 0.38 -10.16 -2.93
N ASP A 99 -0.37 -10.77 -2.00
CA ASP A 99 -1.15 -11.99 -2.25
C ASP A 99 -2.18 -11.78 -3.37
N LEU A 100 -2.73 -10.55 -3.48
CA LEU A 100 -3.65 -10.19 -4.55
C LEU A 100 -2.93 -10.02 -5.89
N VAL A 101 -1.91 -9.14 -5.96
CA VAL A 101 -1.29 -8.75 -7.24
C VAL A 101 -0.31 -9.78 -7.79
N LEU A 102 0.20 -10.68 -6.96
CA LEU A 102 1.10 -11.78 -7.34
C LEU A 102 0.39 -13.14 -7.35
N HIS A 103 -0.94 -13.15 -7.36
CA HIS A 103 -1.70 -14.40 -7.35
C HIS A 103 -1.36 -15.27 -8.59
N PRO A 104 -1.16 -16.59 -8.42
CA PRO A 104 -0.76 -17.48 -9.52
C PRO A 104 -1.71 -17.55 -10.72
N SER A 105 -2.97 -17.09 -10.55
CA SER A 105 -3.92 -16.98 -11.67
C SER A 105 -3.58 -15.88 -12.67
N PHE A 106 -2.67 -14.94 -12.30
CA PHE A 106 -2.09 -14.01 -13.25
C PHE A 106 -0.94 -14.75 -13.98
N GLU A 107 -1.26 -15.37 -15.10
CA GLU A 107 -0.35 -16.26 -15.81
C GLU A 107 0.99 -15.61 -16.18
N GLY A 108 2.08 -16.08 -15.58
CA GLY A 108 3.43 -16.05 -16.10
C GLY A 108 4.21 -14.74 -16.06
N THR A 109 3.56 -13.59 -15.91
CA THR A 109 4.22 -12.30 -15.73
C THR A 109 3.44 -11.45 -14.75
N PRO A 110 4.11 -10.62 -13.93
CA PRO A 110 3.42 -9.68 -13.05
C PRO A 110 2.84 -8.53 -13.88
N VAL A 111 1.88 -8.86 -14.73
CA VAL A 111 1.13 -7.92 -15.58
C VAL A 111 -0.27 -7.85 -15.03
N LEU A 112 -0.74 -6.66 -14.67
CA LEU A 112 -2.11 -6.46 -14.27
C LEU A 112 -2.98 -6.20 -15.50
N PHE A 113 -3.83 -7.17 -15.80
CA PHE A 113 -4.87 -6.99 -16.80
C PHE A 113 -6.00 -6.14 -16.25
N VAL A 114 -6.27 -5.04 -16.91
CA VAL A 114 -7.42 -4.19 -16.64
C VAL A 114 -8.60 -4.77 -17.42
N PRO A 115 -9.68 -5.20 -16.74
CA PRO A 115 -10.88 -5.65 -17.41
C PRO A 115 -11.54 -4.49 -18.18
N ASP A 116 -12.37 -4.83 -19.12
CA ASP A 116 -13.10 -3.87 -19.95
C ASP A 116 -13.76 -2.77 -19.08
N CYS A 117 -13.58 -1.54 -19.51
CA CYS A 117 -14.07 -0.33 -18.84
C CYS A 117 -13.50 -0.01 -17.43
N ALA A 118 -12.61 -0.82 -16.87
CA ALA A 118 -11.97 -0.54 -15.60
C ALA A 118 -10.59 0.08 -15.80
N PHE A 119 -10.34 1.28 -15.24
CA PHE A 119 -9.06 1.97 -15.35
C PHE A 119 -8.76 2.82 -14.10
N MET A 120 -7.90 3.82 -14.23
CA MET A 120 -7.48 4.70 -13.13
C MET A 120 -8.41 5.89 -12.91
N ILE A 121 -9.56 5.94 -13.55
CA ILE A 121 -10.57 6.96 -13.37
C ILE A 121 -11.95 6.33 -13.17
N ASP A 122 -12.85 7.07 -12.54
CA ASP A 122 -14.20 6.64 -12.19
C ASP A 122 -15.19 6.64 -13.36
N ARG A 123 -14.69 6.62 -14.59
CA ARG A 123 -15.49 6.65 -15.83
C ARG A 123 -15.17 5.45 -16.71
N PRO A 124 -16.16 4.89 -17.42
CA PRO A 124 -15.93 3.92 -18.45
C PRO A 124 -14.95 4.48 -19.48
N MET A 125 -13.85 3.80 -19.68
CA MET A 125 -12.88 4.09 -20.73
C MET A 125 -12.76 2.85 -21.61
N ASP A 126 -12.60 3.07 -22.89
CA ASP A 126 -12.37 2.02 -23.87
C ASP A 126 -10.88 1.58 -23.82
N VAL A 127 -10.46 1.19 -22.61
CA VAL A 127 -9.09 0.74 -22.30
C VAL A 127 -9.18 -0.62 -21.61
N TRP A 128 -8.46 -1.58 -22.13
CA TRP A 128 -8.40 -2.94 -21.62
C TRP A 128 -7.00 -3.54 -21.86
N GLY A 129 -6.70 -4.66 -21.22
CA GLY A 129 -5.40 -5.31 -21.34
C GLY A 129 -4.42 -4.84 -20.27
N ALA A 130 -3.17 -4.62 -20.64
CA ALA A 130 -2.09 -4.19 -19.75
C ALA A 130 -1.62 -2.77 -20.11
N PRO A 131 -2.31 -1.71 -19.67
CA PRO A 131 -1.94 -0.34 -19.97
C PRO A 131 -0.60 0.01 -19.31
N LEU A 132 0.26 0.72 -20.02
CA LEU A 132 1.59 1.10 -19.56
C LEU A 132 1.55 1.80 -18.20
N GLU A 133 0.57 2.66 -17.97
CA GLU A 133 0.41 3.43 -16.74
C GLU A 133 0.18 2.51 -15.53
N VAL A 134 -0.62 1.46 -15.69
CA VAL A 134 -0.88 0.46 -14.64
C VAL A 134 0.37 -0.36 -14.37
N GLU A 135 1.10 -0.75 -15.40
CA GLU A 135 2.34 -1.51 -15.26
C GLU A 135 3.45 -0.71 -14.56
N VAL A 136 3.56 0.59 -14.87
CA VAL A 136 4.49 1.49 -14.17
C VAL A 136 4.12 1.63 -12.70
N LEU A 137 2.83 1.79 -12.39
CA LEU A 137 2.34 1.83 -11.00
C LEU A 137 2.58 0.50 -10.28
N LEU A 138 2.32 -0.63 -10.91
CA LEU A 138 2.60 -1.96 -10.35
C LEU A 138 4.07 -2.10 -10.00
N PHE A 139 4.97 -1.76 -10.93
CA PHE A 139 6.41 -1.79 -10.67
C PHE A 139 6.79 -0.90 -9.48
N ALA A 140 6.29 0.34 -9.43
CA ALA A 140 6.55 1.27 -8.34
C ALA A 140 6.00 0.76 -7.00
N ALA A 141 4.79 0.15 -7.00
CA ALA A 141 4.17 -0.44 -5.83
C ALA A 141 5.00 -1.62 -5.29
N LEU A 142 5.40 -2.56 -6.16
CA LEU A 142 6.24 -3.71 -5.78
C LEU A 142 7.60 -3.26 -5.20
N ARG A 143 8.24 -2.27 -5.82
CA ARG A 143 9.49 -1.67 -5.31
C ARG A 143 9.29 -1.03 -3.93
N SER A 144 8.16 -0.38 -3.72
CA SER A 144 7.82 0.23 -2.43
C SER A 144 7.54 -0.82 -1.35
N CYS A 145 6.83 -1.90 -1.70
CA CYS A 145 6.61 -3.04 -0.81
C CYS A 145 7.94 -3.64 -0.36
N VAL A 146 8.86 -3.91 -1.28
CA VAL A 146 10.20 -4.41 -0.93
C VAL A 146 10.90 -3.49 0.05
N GLY A 147 10.91 -2.16 -0.22
CA GLY A 147 11.53 -1.19 0.68
C GLY A 147 10.92 -1.16 2.09
N LEU A 148 9.60 -1.26 2.19
CA LEU A 148 8.89 -1.29 3.48
C LEU A 148 9.12 -2.60 4.24
N MET A 149 9.17 -3.74 3.56
CA MET A 149 9.45 -5.05 4.19
C MET A 149 10.91 -5.16 4.66
N GLU A 150 11.87 -4.62 3.92
CA GLU A 150 13.28 -4.56 4.33
C GLU A 150 13.50 -3.78 5.64
N LEU A 151 12.62 -2.82 5.98
CA LEU A 151 12.71 -2.11 7.26
C LEU A 151 12.59 -3.05 8.45
N CYS A 152 11.74 -4.09 8.37
CA CYS A 152 11.59 -5.09 9.42
C CYS A 152 12.86 -5.94 9.54
N GLN A 153 13.38 -6.47 8.45
CA GLN A 153 14.59 -7.30 8.43
C GLN A 153 15.81 -6.55 8.97
N ARG A 154 16.00 -5.28 8.58
CA ARG A 154 17.10 -4.46 9.09
C ARG A 154 16.99 -4.20 10.59
N HIS A 155 15.77 -4.02 11.09
CA HIS A 155 15.51 -3.82 12.50
C HIS A 155 15.82 -5.08 13.31
N GLU A 156 15.32 -6.24 12.89
CA GLU A 156 15.58 -7.54 13.51
C GLU A 156 17.08 -7.83 13.58
N ASN A 157 17.80 -7.64 12.47
CA ASN A 157 19.25 -7.81 12.42
C ASN A 157 19.99 -6.85 13.36
N SER A 158 19.53 -5.60 13.48
CA SER A 158 20.08 -4.60 14.39
C SER A 158 19.89 -4.98 15.86
N VAL A 159 18.70 -5.47 16.23
CA VAL A 159 18.37 -5.95 17.57
C VAL A 159 19.25 -7.16 17.94
N LEU A 160 19.33 -8.16 17.04
CA LEU A 160 20.17 -9.35 17.26
C LEU A 160 21.66 -9.01 17.41
N LEU A 161 22.17 -8.06 16.62
CA LEU A 161 23.55 -7.60 16.75
C LEU A 161 23.78 -6.89 18.08
N GLY A 162 22.83 -6.05 18.51
CA GLY A 162 22.88 -5.36 19.81
C GLY A 162 22.89 -6.36 20.99
N GLU A 163 22.07 -7.39 20.95
CA GLU A 163 22.03 -8.45 21.95
C GLU A 163 23.33 -9.26 21.98
N ARG A 164 23.87 -9.64 20.83
CA ARG A 164 25.17 -10.32 20.75
C ARG A 164 26.30 -9.48 21.32
N LEU A 165 26.34 -8.19 21.03
CA LEU A 165 27.35 -7.27 21.61
C LEU A 165 27.19 -7.11 23.12
N ARG A 166 25.95 -7.10 23.63
CA ARG A 166 25.68 -7.03 25.07
C ARG A 166 26.17 -8.29 25.79
N LEU A 167 25.85 -9.46 25.24
CA LEU A 167 26.28 -10.76 25.78
C LEU A 167 27.83 -10.89 25.77
N SER A 168 28.49 -10.50 24.68
CA SER A 168 29.94 -10.56 24.59
C SER A 168 30.65 -9.71 25.66
N ARG A 169 30.09 -8.56 26.06
CA ARG A 169 30.60 -7.70 27.11
C ARG A 169 30.45 -8.30 28.53
N GLN A 170 29.47 -9.18 28.74
CA GLN A 170 29.25 -9.87 30.01
C GLN A 170 30.25 -11.01 30.24
N TRP A 171 30.90 -11.55 29.18
CA TRP A 171 31.90 -12.62 29.29
C TRP A 171 33.35 -12.13 29.37
N THR A 172 33.57 -10.82 29.35
CA THR A 172 34.90 -10.19 29.46
C THR A 172 35.21 -9.62 30.86
N HIS A 173 34.41 -9.99 31.86
CA HIS A 173 34.62 -9.75 33.28
C HIS A 173 34.59 -11.08 34.03
#